data_817fc5ed12d50ca926805014b1913a4d
#
_entry.id   817fc5ed12d50ca926805014b1913a4d
#
_cell.length_a   1.000
_cell.length_b   1.000
_cell.length_c   1.000
_cell.angle_alpha   90.00
_cell.angle_beta   90.00
_cell.angle_gamma   90.00
#
_symmetry.space_group_name_H-M   'P 1'
#
loop_
_entity.id
_entity.type
_entity.pdbx_description
1 polymer ?
#
loop_
_entity_poly.entity_id
_entity_poly.type
_entity_poly.pdbx_seq_one_letter_code
_entity_poly.pdbx_strand_id
1 'polypeptide(L)'
;MTETKTKSADKVGGYHSGSVDTVISVEEVTRQAEKIAEKGPSNEKIAELARNEPFVRIEGLRAGYGKMEILHDFNLQVARKQSLCLIGPNGAGKSTVLHSIFGFTNIFGGSIMLGDGDEKKDITRLSSSEKLKKGGIAYILQDKSIFPDMTVEENLWMGGYLKDRPELAKEAAEQIFSKYSRLAQRRKKPAKVLSGGERRLLEISRALVMQPDVLLVDEPSIG
;
A
#
# COMPACT_ATOMS: atom_id res chain seq x y z
N MET A 1 -12.73 -37.85 48.16
CA MET A 1 -12.15 -36.61 48.68
C MET A 1 -10.69 -36.55 48.22
N THR A 2 -10.39 -35.85 47.17
CA THR A 2 -9.04 -35.45 46.83
C THR A 2 -9.18 -34.31 45.78
N GLU A 3 -8.96 -33.10 46.27
CA GLU A 3 -8.93 -31.89 45.45
C GLU A 3 -7.63 -31.83 44.63
N THR A 4 -7.76 -31.61 43.34
CA THR A 4 -6.63 -31.39 42.45
C THR A 4 -6.49 -29.89 42.21
N LYS A 5 -5.48 -29.29 42.79
CA LYS A 5 -5.06 -27.88 42.56
C LYS A 5 -4.47 -27.72 41.19
N THR A 6 -5.07 -26.87 40.39
CA THR A 6 -4.53 -26.39 39.13
C THR A 6 -3.54 -25.24 39.41
N LYS A 7 -2.31 -25.40 38.95
CA LYS A 7 -1.24 -24.39 39.03
C LYS A 7 -1.50 -23.25 38.03
N SER A 8 -1.33 -22.04 38.54
CA SER A 8 -1.32 -20.80 37.79
C SER A 8 -0.15 -20.72 36.81
N ALA A 9 -0.45 -20.27 35.59
CA ALA A 9 0.56 -19.92 34.61
C ALA A 9 1.11 -18.52 34.85
N ASP A 10 2.40 -18.41 34.68
CA ASP A 10 3.22 -17.22 34.97
C ASP A 10 2.88 -16.00 34.10
N LYS A 11 2.93 -14.84 34.76
CA LYS A 11 2.83 -13.51 34.17
C LYS A 11 4.11 -13.20 33.38
N VAL A 12 3.99 -12.99 32.10
CA VAL A 12 5.01 -12.32 31.28
C VAL A 12 4.71 -10.82 31.28
N GLY A 13 5.76 -10.03 31.51
CA GLY A 13 5.72 -8.63 31.84
C GLY A 13 5.00 -7.73 30.83
N GLY A 14 4.22 -6.80 31.41
CA GLY A 14 3.46 -5.82 30.67
C GLY A 14 4.32 -4.64 30.21
N TYR A 15 4.11 -4.24 28.97
CA TYR A 15 4.37 -2.89 28.49
C TYR A 15 3.13 -2.04 28.77
N HIS A 16 3.30 -1.00 29.59
CA HIS A 16 2.28 0.03 29.76
C HIS A 16 2.28 0.95 28.52
N SER A 17 1.19 0.96 27.76
CA SER A 17 0.80 2.06 26.91
C SER A 17 -0.71 2.28 27.09
N GLY A 18 -1.10 3.55 27.12
CA GLY A 18 -2.38 4.05 27.57
C GLY A 18 -3.63 3.38 26.98
N SER A 19 -4.61 3.32 27.82
CA SER A 19 -5.95 2.78 27.67
C SER A 19 -6.66 3.12 26.35
N VAL A 20 -6.96 2.12 25.55
CA VAL A 20 -8.29 1.86 25.00
C VAL A 20 -8.44 0.34 24.92
N ASP A 21 -8.96 -0.28 25.96
CA ASP A 21 -9.45 -1.66 25.94
C ASP A 21 -10.79 -1.71 25.17
N THR A 22 -10.72 -1.62 23.87
CA THR A 22 -11.79 -2.14 23.04
C THR A 22 -11.18 -3.31 22.28
N VAL A 23 -11.15 -4.47 22.92
CA VAL A 23 -10.93 -5.75 22.20
C VAL A 23 -12.16 -5.94 21.31
N ILE A 24 -12.11 -5.40 20.11
CA ILE A 24 -13.12 -5.66 19.09
C ILE A 24 -12.96 -7.14 18.74
N SER A 25 -13.98 -7.95 18.99
CA SER A 25 -13.95 -9.37 18.64
C SER A 25 -13.88 -9.53 17.12
N VAL A 26 -13.27 -10.62 16.65
CA VAL A 26 -13.21 -10.93 15.21
C VAL A 26 -14.61 -10.92 14.60
N GLU A 27 -15.62 -11.37 15.34
CA GLU A 27 -17.04 -11.37 14.93
C GLU A 27 -17.59 -9.94 14.76
N GLU A 28 -17.23 -9.00 15.64
CA GLU A 28 -17.67 -7.62 15.52
C GLU A 28 -16.99 -6.91 14.32
N VAL A 29 -15.70 -7.19 14.07
CA VAL A 29 -14.99 -6.69 12.89
C VAL A 29 -15.60 -7.26 11.62
N THR A 30 -15.93 -8.55 11.60
CA THR A 30 -16.59 -9.21 10.45
C THR A 30 -17.97 -8.59 10.21
N ARG A 31 -18.76 -8.39 11.25
CA ARG A 31 -20.09 -7.78 11.16
C ARG A 31 -20.05 -6.32 10.70
N GLN A 32 -19.03 -5.57 11.11
CA GLN A 32 -18.82 -4.20 10.64
C GLN A 32 -18.36 -4.18 9.17
N ALA A 33 -17.49 -5.11 8.78
CA ALA A 33 -17.05 -5.25 7.39
C ALA A 33 -18.22 -5.64 6.47
N GLU A 34 -19.09 -6.56 6.90
CA GLU A 34 -20.32 -6.93 6.19
C GLU A 34 -21.26 -5.73 6.02
N LYS A 35 -21.51 -4.94 7.08
CA LYS A 35 -22.33 -3.72 6.99
C LYS A 35 -21.74 -2.66 6.08
N ILE A 36 -20.42 -2.56 5.99
CA ILE A 36 -19.75 -1.63 5.05
C ILE A 36 -19.85 -2.19 3.65
N ALA A 37 -19.69 -3.50 3.45
CA ALA A 37 -19.83 -4.16 2.16
C ALA A 37 -21.28 -4.06 1.62
N GLU A 38 -22.29 -4.17 2.49
CA GLU A 38 -23.71 -3.96 2.13
C GLU A 38 -23.99 -2.53 1.63
N LYS A 39 -23.26 -1.54 2.14
CA LYS A 39 -23.38 -0.12 1.73
C LYS A 39 -22.46 0.27 0.58
N GLY A 40 -21.47 -0.56 0.29
CA GLY A 40 -20.53 -0.37 -0.82
C GLY A 40 -21.18 -0.76 -2.17
N PRO A 41 -20.58 -0.35 -3.29
CA PRO A 41 -20.99 -0.88 -4.58
C PRO A 41 -20.73 -2.39 -4.61
N SER A 42 -21.70 -3.15 -5.14
CA SER A 42 -21.52 -4.58 -5.33
C SER A 42 -20.31 -4.89 -6.22
N ASN A 43 -19.74 -6.10 -6.10
CA ASN A 43 -18.65 -6.54 -6.98
C ASN A 43 -19.02 -6.44 -8.46
N GLU A 44 -20.30 -6.65 -8.79
CA GLU A 44 -20.85 -6.45 -10.14
C GLU A 44 -20.79 -4.98 -10.57
N LYS A 45 -21.14 -4.04 -9.67
CA LYS A 45 -21.05 -2.61 -9.91
C LYS A 45 -19.61 -2.13 -10.07
N ILE A 46 -18.68 -2.68 -9.26
CA ILE A 46 -17.23 -2.41 -9.38
C ILE A 46 -16.72 -2.94 -10.74
N ALA A 47 -17.09 -4.17 -11.11
CA ALA A 47 -16.77 -4.74 -12.39
C ALA A 47 -17.40 -3.97 -13.54
N GLU A 48 -18.63 -3.46 -13.38
CA GLU A 48 -19.30 -2.62 -14.37
C GLU A 48 -18.60 -1.27 -14.59
N LEU A 49 -18.12 -0.64 -13.50
CA LEU A 49 -17.33 0.59 -13.59
C LEU A 49 -15.99 0.38 -14.31
N ALA A 50 -15.44 -0.85 -14.27
CA ALA A 50 -14.21 -1.22 -14.96
C ALA A 50 -14.43 -1.88 -16.33
N ARG A 51 -15.67 -2.22 -16.71
CA ARG A 51 -16.01 -3.07 -17.86
C ARG A 51 -15.52 -2.54 -19.20
N ASN A 52 -15.44 -1.24 -19.35
CA ASN A 52 -15.13 -0.71 -20.67
C ASN A 52 -13.63 -0.63 -20.95
N GLU A 53 -12.77 -0.44 -19.93
CA GLU A 53 -11.30 -0.45 -20.08
C GLU A 53 -10.61 -0.59 -18.70
N PRO A 54 -10.44 -1.82 -18.16
CA PRO A 54 -9.68 -1.98 -16.93
C PRO A 54 -8.21 -1.69 -17.16
N PHE A 55 -7.67 -0.71 -16.45
CA PHE A 55 -6.27 -0.33 -16.49
C PHE A 55 -5.37 -1.31 -15.72
N VAL A 56 -5.87 -1.81 -14.57
CA VAL A 56 -5.26 -2.92 -13.82
C VAL A 56 -6.21 -4.11 -13.90
N ARG A 57 -5.71 -5.26 -14.36
CA ARG A 57 -6.46 -6.52 -14.42
C ARG A 57 -5.66 -7.61 -13.75
N ILE A 58 -6.26 -8.27 -12.79
CA ILE A 58 -5.73 -9.44 -12.09
C ILE A 58 -6.68 -10.60 -12.36
N GLU A 59 -6.15 -11.72 -12.84
CA GLU A 59 -6.93 -12.90 -13.19
C GLU A 59 -6.31 -14.15 -12.59
N GLY A 60 -7.12 -14.89 -11.81
CA GLY A 60 -6.73 -16.17 -11.23
C GLY A 60 -5.49 -16.13 -10.36
N LEU A 61 -5.21 -14.98 -9.70
CA LEU A 61 -3.95 -14.77 -9.01
C LEU A 61 -3.81 -15.68 -7.79
N ARG A 62 -2.73 -16.45 -7.80
CA ARG A 62 -2.27 -17.26 -6.69
C ARG A 62 -0.91 -16.73 -6.25
N ALA A 63 -0.83 -16.22 -5.03
CA ALA A 63 0.38 -15.53 -4.55
C ALA A 63 0.55 -15.66 -3.04
N GLY A 64 1.79 -15.44 -2.57
CA GLY A 64 2.11 -15.51 -1.15
C GLY A 64 3.58 -15.31 -0.86
N TYR A 65 4.07 -15.82 0.27
CA TYR A 65 5.43 -15.63 0.73
C TYR A 65 6.17 -16.96 0.89
N GLY A 66 7.37 -17.04 0.34
CA GLY A 66 8.12 -18.30 0.33
C GLY A 66 7.33 -19.40 -0.39
N LYS A 67 6.95 -20.45 0.34
CA LYS A 67 6.11 -21.54 -0.16
C LYS A 67 4.64 -21.43 0.29
N MET A 68 4.30 -20.45 1.13
CA MET A 68 2.96 -20.26 1.66
C MET A 68 2.13 -19.46 0.67
N GLU A 69 1.09 -20.07 0.13
CA GLU A 69 0.09 -19.41 -0.70
C GLU A 69 -0.96 -18.75 0.20
N ILE A 70 -1.26 -17.48 -0.05
CA ILE A 70 -2.22 -16.67 0.72
C ILE A 70 -3.39 -16.24 -0.15
N LEU A 71 -3.13 -15.88 -1.40
CA LEU A 71 -4.15 -15.56 -2.38
C LEU A 71 -4.44 -16.79 -3.23
N HIS A 72 -5.71 -17.15 -3.31
CA HIS A 72 -6.22 -18.29 -4.07
C HIS A 72 -7.24 -17.80 -5.08
N ASP A 73 -6.95 -17.91 -6.36
CA ASP A 73 -7.82 -17.51 -7.47
C ASP A 73 -8.39 -16.09 -7.35
N PHE A 74 -7.53 -15.13 -6.95
CA PHE A 74 -7.94 -13.76 -6.73
C PHE A 74 -8.08 -13.00 -8.05
N ASN A 75 -9.22 -12.32 -8.20
CA ASN A 75 -9.57 -11.56 -9.39
C ASN A 75 -9.88 -10.11 -9.03
N LEU A 76 -9.37 -9.14 -9.82
CA LEU A 76 -9.61 -7.71 -9.61
C LEU A 76 -9.49 -6.94 -10.92
N GLN A 77 -10.37 -5.96 -11.11
CA GLN A 77 -10.29 -5.01 -12.22
C GLN A 77 -10.42 -3.59 -11.68
N VAL A 78 -9.53 -2.69 -12.13
CA VAL A 78 -9.53 -1.28 -11.73
C VAL A 78 -9.40 -0.42 -12.99
N ALA A 79 -10.32 0.52 -13.20
CA ALA A 79 -10.28 1.45 -14.33
C ALA A 79 -9.29 2.60 -14.09
N ARG A 80 -8.94 3.33 -15.16
CA ARG A 80 -8.20 4.59 -15.03
C ARG A 80 -8.94 5.58 -14.15
N LYS A 81 -8.18 6.36 -13.36
CA LYS A 81 -8.71 7.40 -12.45
C LYS A 81 -9.70 6.87 -11.40
N GLN A 82 -9.78 5.57 -11.22
CA GLN A 82 -10.58 4.95 -10.17
C GLN A 82 -9.76 4.87 -8.88
N SER A 83 -10.41 5.18 -7.75
CA SER A 83 -9.91 4.87 -6.41
C SER A 83 -10.63 3.63 -5.90
N LEU A 84 -9.86 2.61 -5.48
CA LEU A 84 -10.39 1.37 -4.93
C LEU A 84 -9.85 1.17 -3.51
N CYS A 85 -10.72 0.81 -2.59
CA CYS A 85 -10.36 0.45 -1.22
C CYS A 85 -10.63 -1.03 -0.98
N LEU A 86 -9.61 -1.75 -0.49
CA LEU A 86 -9.73 -3.14 -0.04
C LEU A 86 -10.09 -3.15 1.45
N ILE A 87 -11.26 -3.67 1.78
CA ILE A 87 -11.77 -3.74 3.14
C ILE A 87 -11.88 -5.20 3.55
N GLY A 88 -11.53 -5.49 4.80
CA GLY A 88 -11.62 -6.83 5.38
C GLY A 88 -10.85 -6.94 6.68
N PRO A 89 -11.01 -8.04 7.44
CA PRO A 89 -10.30 -8.27 8.70
C PRO A 89 -8.78 -8.37 8.52
N ASN A 90 -8.05 -8.27 9.63
CA ASN A 90 -6.62 -8.51 9.61
C ASN A 90 -6.35 -9.97 9.21
N GLY A 91 -5.35 -10.18 8.35
CA GLY A 91 -5.05 -11.51 7.80
C GLY A 91 -5.85 -11.88 6.54
N ALA A 92 -6.82 -11.08 6.09
CA ALA A 92 -7.62 -11.36 4.89
C ALA A 92 -6.85 -11.24 3.56
N GLY A 93 -5.54 -10.98 3.59
CA GLY A 93 -4.72 -10.90 2.38
C GLY A 93 -4.68 -9.53 1.70
N LYS A 94 -5.25 -8.46 2.30
CA LYS A 94 -5.27 -7.10 1.69
C LYS A 94 -3.88 -6.60 1.29
N SER A 95 -2.93 -6.60 2.24
CA SER A 95 -1.54 -6.22 1.95
C SER A 95 -0.87 -7.19 0.97
N THR A 96 -1.25 -8.49 1.00
CA THR A 96 -0.73 -9.47 0.05
C THR A 96 -1.15 -9.16 -1.38
N VAL A 97 -2.38 -8.66 -1.60
CA VAL A 97 -2.82 -8.17 -2.93
C VAL A 97 -1.92 -7.01 -3.39
N LEU A 98 -1.74 -5.98 -2.56
CA LEU A 98 -0.90 -4.83 -2.89
C LEU A 98 0.56 -5.25 -3.12
N HIS A 99 1.09 -6.13 -2.26
CA HIS A 99 2.43 -6.71 -2.39
C HIS A 99 2.60 -7.50 -3.70
N SER A 100 1.57 -8.23 -4.12
CA SER A 100 1.62 -9.00 -5.37
C SER A 100 1.64 -8.08 -6.59
N ILE A 101 0.81 -7.04 -6.58
CA ILE A 101 0.83 -6.03 -7.65
C ILE A 101 2.20 -5.36 -7.74
N PHE A 102 2.83 -5.03 -6.61
CA PHE A 102 4.13 -4.36 -6.58
C PHE A 102 5.33 -5.31 -6.78
N GLY A 103 5.16 -6.61 -6.52
CA GLY A 103 6.23 -7.62 -6.74
C GLY A 103 7.02 -7.98 -5.49
N PHE A 104 6.39 -7.97 -4.31
CA PHE A 104 6.96 -8.40 -3.03
C PHE A 104 6.57 -9.83 -2.65
N THR A 105 5.75 -10.51 -3.46
CA THR A 105 5.29 -11.89 -3.23
C THR A 105 5.81 -12.83 -4.31
N ASN A 106 5.76 -14.12 -4.01
CA ASN A 106 5.91 -15.17 -5.01
C ASN A 106 4.57 -15.37 -5.72
N ILE A 107 4.58 -15.39 -7.05
CA ILE A 107 3.41 -15.69 -7.87
C ILE A 107 3.44 -17.17 -8.24
N PHE A 108 2.44 -17.91 -7.78
CA PHE A 108 2.27 -19.35 -8.07
C PHE A 108 1.41 -19.60 -9.31
N GLY A 109 0.53 -18.65 -9.68
CA GLY A 109 -0.33 -18.74 -10.85
C GLY A 109 -1.12 -17.47 -11.09
N GLY A 110 -1.83 -17.40 -12.21
CA GLY A 110 -2.59 -16.23 -12.64
C GLY A 110 -1.74 -15.15 -13.30
N SER A 111 -2.35 -14.00 -13.56
CA SER A 111 -1.70 -12.89 -14.26
C SER A 111 -2.08 -11.52 -13.68
N ILE A 112 -1.18 -10.56 -13.86
CA ILE A 112 -1.38 -9.15 -13.53
C ILE A 112 -1.03 -8.34 -14.79
N MET A 113 -2.05 -7.75 -15.39
CA MET A 113 -1.94 -6.93 -16.59
C MET A 113 -2.13 -5.46 -16.24
N LEU A 114 -1.36 -4.59 -16.89
CA LEU A 114 -1.43 -3.13 -16.72
C LEU A 114 -1.49 -2.45 -18.07
N GLY A 115 -2.35 -1.44 -18.21
CA GLY A 115 -2.49 -0.62 -19.41
C GLY A 115 -3.81 -0.84 -20.13
N ASP A 116 -4.06 0.02 -21.13
CA ASP A 116 -5.28 0.04 -21.93
C ASP A 116 -4.99 -0.40 -23.37
N GLY A 117 -6.00 -0.94 -24.04
CA GLY A 117 -5.92 -1.28 -25.47
C GLY A 117 -4.69 -2.10 -25.84
N ASP A 118 -3.92 -1.61 -26.83
CA ASP A 118 -2.70 -2.26 -27.34
C ASP A 118 -1.47 -2.03 -26.44
N GLU A 119 -1.56 -1.12 -25.46
CA GLU A 119 -0.48 -0.84 -24.51
C GLU A 119 -0.48 -1.77 -23.29
N LYS A 120 -1.31 -2.82 -23.29
CA LYS A 120 -1.35 -3.80 -22.19
C LYS A 120 -0.02 -4.51 -22.03
N LYS A 121 0.47 -4.50 -20.80
CA LYS A 121 1.73 -5.14 -20.39
C LYS A 121 1.47 -6.18 -19.33
N ASP A 122 2.04 -7.37 -19.50
CA ASP A 122 2.11 -8.35 -18.42
C ASP A 122 3.21 -7.94 -17.45
N ILE A 123 2.79 -7.61 -16.23
CA ILE A 123 3.69 -7.21 -15.13
C ILE A 123 3.82 -8.29 -14.05
N THR A 124 3.23 -9.46 -14.27
CA THR A 124 3.12 -10.53 -13.27
C THR A 124 4.46 -10.86 -12.63
N ARG A 125 5.50 -11.02 -13.44
CA ARG A 125 6.83 -11.47 -12.99
C ARG A 125 7.90 -10.38 -12.99
N LEU A 126 7.53 -9.14 -13.24
CA LEU A 126 8.47 -8.02 -13.16
C LEU A 126 8.90 -7.80 -11.71
N SER A 127 10.16 -7.45 -11.51
CA SER A 127 10.68 -7.01 -10.21
C SER A 127 10.03 -5.70 -9.77
N SER A 128 10.05 -5.38 -8.48
CA SER A 128 9.49 -4.13 -7.93
C SER A 128 10.11 -2.89 -8.59
N SER A 129 11.40 -2.91 -8.88
CA SER A 129 12.09 -1.80 -9.58
C SER A 129 11.62 -1.65 -11.03
N GLU A 130 11.37 -2.74 -11.74
CA GLU A 130 10.82 -2.70 -13.09
C GLU A 130 9.36 -2.26 -13.10
N LYS A 131 8.55 -2.71 -12.14
CA LYS A 131 7.16 -2.27 -11.96
C LYS A 131 7.09 -0.77 -11.68
N LEU A 132 8.00 -0.23 -10.86
CA LEU A 132 8.08 1.21 -10.64
C LEU A 132 8.56 1.95 -11.90
N LYS A 133 9.65 1.51 -12.52
CA LYS A 133 10.28 2.22 -13.66
C LYS A 133 9.50 2.06 -14.96
N LYS A 134 9.08 0.85 -15.30
CA LYS A 134 8.44 0.50 -16.59
C LYS A 134 6.93 0.36 -16.49
N GLY A 135 6.43 -0.04 -15.32
CA GLY A 135 5.01 -0.26 -15.05
C GLY A 135 4.29 0.96 -14.47
N GLY A 136 5.03 2.01 -14.06
CA GLY A 136 4.41 3.19 -13.47
C GLY A 136 3.66 2.91 -12.17
N ILE A 137 4.08 1.91 -11.39
CA ILE A 137 3.44 1.54 -10.12
C ILE A 137 4.31 2.00 -8.96
N ALA A 138 3.78 2.87 -8.10
CA ALA A 138 4.43 3.23 -6.85
C ALA A 138 3.70 2.64 -5.64
N TYR A 139 4.45 2.36 -4.58
CA TYR A 139 3.94 1.79 -3.34
C TYR A 139 4.31 2.67 -2.14
N ILE A 140 3.33 3.02 -1.34
CA ILE A 140 3.52 3.72 -0.06
C ILE A 140 3.35 2.69 1.05
N LEU A 141 4.44 2.39 1.73
CA LEU A 141 4.48 1.46 2.87
C LEU A 141 3.75 2.05 4.08
N GLN A 142 3.29 1.17 4.95
CA GLN A 142 2.66 1.53 6.22
C GLN A 142 3.57 2.37 7.12
N ASP A 143 4.86 1.99 7.23
CA ASP A 143 5.84 2.62 8.10
C ASP A 143 7.20 2.85 7.44
N LYS A 144 7.96 3.84 7.97
CA LYS A 144 9.39 4.06 7.69
C LYS A 144 9.74 4.28 6.21
N SER A 145 8.85 4.89 5.45
CA SER A 145 9.09 5.15 4.03
C SER A 145 9.92 6.41 3.74
N ILE A 146 10.40 7.12 4.77
CA ILE A 146 11.31 8.27 4.63
C ILE A 146 12.69 7.99 5.24
N PHE A 147 13.68 8.75 4.80
CA PHE A 147 15.03 8.79 5.39
C PHE A 147 15.09 9.92 6.41
N PRO A 148 15.05 9.64 7.73
CA PRO A 148 14.84 10.67 8.76
C PRO A 148 16.00 11.67 8.86
N ASP A 149 17.23 11.25 8.59
CA ASP A 149 18.43 12.09 8.68
C ASP A 149 18.73 12.87 7.40
N MET A 150 18.10 12.51 6.28
CA MET A 150 18.14 13.28 5.05
C MET A 150 17.20 14.49 5.12
N THR A 151 17.52 15.55 4.40
CA THR A 151 16.63 16.69 4.22
C THR A 151 15.35 16.31 3.45
N VAL A 152 14.33 17.16 3.51
CA VAL A 152 13.10 16.98 2.74
C VAL A 152 13.38 16.88 1.25
N GLU A 153 14.27 17.73 0.71
CA GLU A 153 14.59 17.69 -0.72
C GLU A 153 15.38 16.43 -1.11
N GLU A 154 16.31 15.97 -0.29
CA GLU A 154 17.04 14.72 -0.53
C GLU A 154 16.11 13.51 -0.51
N ASN A 155 15.14 13.49 0.41
CA ASN A 155 14.09 12.47 0.40
C ASN A 155 13.30 12.46 -0.91
N LEU A 156 12.95 13.62 -1.46
CA LEU A 156 12.28 13.70 -2.77
C LEU A 156 13.18 13.21 -3.90
N TRP A 157 14.46 13.61 -3.92
CA TRP A 157 15.41 13.12 -4.94
C TRP A 157 15.56 11.61 -4.90
N MET A 158 15.60 11.02 -3.69
CA MET A 158 15.62 9.55 -3.54
C MET A 158 14.36 8.90 -4.09
N GLY A 159 13.20 9.58 -4.05
CA GLY A 159 11.98 9.11 -4.70
C GLY A 159 12.15 8.94 -6.22
N GLY A 160 13.01 9.73 -6.83
CA GLY A 160 13.33 9.69 -8.27
C GLY A 160 14.60 8.90 -8.62
N TYR A 161 15.14 8.10 -7.71
CA TYR A 161 16.42 7.38 -7.91
C TYR A 161 16.45 6.51 -9.18
N LEU A 162 15.30 5.97 -9.61
CA LEU A 162 15.21 5.15 -10.82
C LEU A 162 14.97 5.93 -12.11
N LYS A 163 14.90 7.27 -12.07
CA LYS A 163 14.85 8.09 -13.28
C LYS A 163 16.18 8.00 -14.04
N ASP A 164 16.12 8.11 -15.36
CA ASP A 164 17.29 7.91 -16.22
C ASP A 164 18.39 8.97 -16.00
N ARG A 165 18.01 10.15 -15.51
CA ARG A 165 18.94 11.23 -15.20
C ARG A 165 18.58 11.85 -13.84
N PRO A 166 19.56 12.15 -12.97
CA PRO A 166 19.33 12.78 -11.67
C PRO A 166 18.61 14.13 -11.74
N GLU A 167 18.80 14.89 -12.82
CA GLU A 167 18.17 16.19 -13.05
C GLU A 167 16.63 16.05 -13.08
N LEU A 168 16.13 14.98 -13.70
CA LEU A 168 14.68 14.71 -13.76
C LEU A 168 14.06 14.47 -12.38
N ALA A 169 14.82 13.90 -11.43
CA ALA A 169 14.37 13.76 -10.07
C ALA A 169 14.28 15.11 -9.35
N LYS A 170 15.25 16.00 -9.60
CA LYS A 170 15.27 17.37 -9.06
C LYS A 170 14.13 18.21 -9.63
N GLU A 171 13.92 18.17 -10.95
CA GLU A 171 12.80 18.85 -11.61
C GLU A 171 11.43 18.40 -11.06
N ALA A 172 11.24 17.09 -10.89
CA ALA A 172 10.02 16.56 -10.29
C ALA A 172 9.86 17.00 -8.82
N ALA A 173 10.96 17.11 -8.06
CA ALA A 173 10.92 17.62 -6.70
C ALA A 173 10.52 19.11 -6.66
N GLU A 174 10.99 19.93 -7.63
CA GLU A 174 10.56 21.35 -7.73
C GLU A 174 9.06 21.46 -8.02
N GLN A 175 8.49 20.59 -8.85
CA GLN A 175 7.05 20.55 -9.08
C GLN A 175 6.28 20.23 -7.78
N ILE A 176 6.80 19.33 -6.95
CA ILE A 176 6.23 19.00 -5.63
C ILE A 176 6.32 20.21 -4.70
N PHE A 177 7.46 20.90 -4.64
CA PHE A 177 7.61 22.09 -3.81
C PHE A 177 6.68 23.24 -4.25
N SER A 178 6.47 23.40 -5.55
CA SER A 178 5.50 24.37 -6.08
C SER A 178 4.07 24.06 -5.65
N LYS A 179 3.71 22.77 -5.53
CA LYS A 179 2.38 22.30 -5.13
C LYS A 179 2.19 22.32 -3.61
N TYR A 180 3.22 22.01 -2.84
CA TYR A 180 3.15 21.84 -1.37
C TYR A 180 4.06 22.82 -0.64
N SER A 181 3.56 24.03 -0.40
CA SER A 181 4.29 25.12 0.26
C SER A 181 4.87 24.75 1.62
N ARG A 182 4.20 23.90 2.39
CA ARG A 182 4.68 23.38 3.70
C ARG A 182 6.00 22.60 3.55
N LEU A 183 6.11 21.76 2.53
CA LEU A 183 7.35 21.02 2.24
C LEU A 183 8.43 21.96 1.74
N ALA A 184 8.08 22.94 0.90
CA ALA A 184 9.02 23.95 0.39
C ALA A 184 9.68 24.75 1.54
N GLN A 185 8.90 25.17 2.55
CA GLN A 185 9.40 25.86 3.75
C GLN A 185 10.36 25.00 4.60
N ARG A 186 10.20 23.68 4.54
CA ARG A 186 11.04 22.71 5.26
C ARG A 186 12.13 22.08 4.42
N ARG A 187 12.31 22.53 3.17
CA ARG A 187 13.16 21.93 2.13
C ARG A 187 14.51 21.45 2.64
N LYS A 188 15.24 22.33 3.36
CA LYS A 188 16.59 22.07 3.90
C LYS A 188 16.61 21.47 5.31
N LYS A 189 15.45 21.15 5.88
CA LYS A 189 15.36 20.56 7.22
C LYS A 189 15.43 19.04 7.12
N PRO A 190 16.08 18.35 8.08
CA PRO A 190 16.04 16.90 8.18
C PRO A 190 14.59 16.40 8.36
N ALA A 191 14.24 15.30 7.70
CA ALA A 191 12.87 14.79 7.74
C ALA A 191 12.41 14.35 9.15
N LYS A 192 13.32 14.02 10.05
CA LYS A 192 13.03 13.67 11.45
C LYS A 192 12.34 14.78 12.26
N VAL A 193 12.53 16.06 11.89
CA VAL A 193 11.91 17.19 12.61
C VAL A 193 10.52 17.55 12.09
N LEU A 194 10.02 16.86 11.08
CA LEU A 194 8.69 17.06 10.54
C LEU A 194 7.61 16.56 11.49
N SER A 195 6.48 17.27 11.55
CA SER A 195 5.25 16.77 12.19
C SER A 195 4.75 15.49 11.48
N GLY A 196 3.86 14.73 12.15
CA GLY A 196 3.28 13.51 11.57
C GLY A 196 2.64 13.78 10.20
N GLY A 197 1.83 14.83 10.09
CA GLY A 197 1.19 15.21 8.83
C GLY A 197 2.17 15.67 7.74
N GLU A 198 3.22 16.45 8.10
CA GLU A 198 4.27 16.85 7.16
C GLU A 198 5.08 15.63 6.68
N ARG A 199 5.35 14.68 7.58
CA ARG A 199 6.02 13.42 7.26
C ARG A 199 5.19 12.60 6.28
N ARG A 200 3.90 12.43 6.53
CA ARG A 200 3.00 11.72 5.62
C ARG A 200 2.91 12.39 4.26
N LEU A 201 2.86 13.72 4.25
CA LEU A 201 2.89 14.47 2.99
C LEU A 201 4.20 14.22 2.22
N LEU A 202 5.35 14.15 2.91
CA LEU A 202 6.65 13.84 2.29
C LEU A 202 6.67 12.41 1.73
N GLU A 203 6.14 11.43 2.45
CA GLU A 203 6.02 10.03 2.00
C GLU A 203 5.26 9.92 0.69
N ILE A 204 4.06 10.51 0.65
CA ILE A 204 3.21 10.53 -0.54
C ILE A 204 3.94 11.26 -1.68
N SER A 205 4.51 12.44 -1.40
CA SER A 205 5.22 13.24 -2.39
C SER A 205 6.41 12.50 -2.99
N ARG A 206 7.16 11.75 -2.17
CA ARG A 206 8.28 10.92 -2.62
C ARG A 206 7.85 9.85 -3.62
N ALA A 207 6.72 9.19 -3.38
CA ALA A 207 6.16 8.23 -4.32
C ALA A 207 5.74 8.89 -5.65
N LEU A 208 5.22 10.13 -5.58
CA LEU A 208 4.78 10.88 -6.76
C LEU A 208 5.91 11.44 -7.63
N VAL A 209 7.17 11.48 -7.15
CA VAL A 209 8.32 11.91 -7.95
C VAL A 209 8.48 11.08 -9.23
N MET A 210 8.16 9.79 -9.18
CA MET A 210 8.20 8.90 -10.35
C MET A 210 7.03 9.12 -11.32
N GLN A 211 6.02 9.94 -10.94
CA GLN A 211 4.79 10.18 -11.71
C GLN A 211 4.07 8.87 -12.06
N PRO A 212 3.71 8.06 -11.05
CA PRO A 212 3.13 6.74 -11.29
C PRO A 212 1.71 6.82 -11.86
N ASP A 213 1.37 5.84 -12.70
CA ASP A 213 -0.01 5.64 -13.17
C ASP A 213 -0.88 4.96 -12.11
N VAL A 214 -0.25 4.14 -11.24
CA VAL A 214 -0.92 3.42 -10.14
C VAL A 214 -0.19 3.71 -8.83
N LEU A 215 -0.96 4.14 -7.83
CA LEU A 215 -0.47 4.35 -6.49
C LEU A 215 -1.09 3.31 -5.55
N LEU A 216 -0.27 2.46 -4.99
CA LEU A 216 -0.66 1.49 -3.96
C LEU A 216 -0.38 2.09 -2.59
N VAL A 217 -1.39 2.06 -1.70
CA VAL A 217 -1.27 2.64 -0.35
C VAL A 217 -1.72 1.60 0.65
N ASP A 218 -0.82 1.15 1.50
CA ASP A 218 -1.13 0.22 2.58
C ASP A 218 -1.38 1.00 3.87
N GLU A 219 -2.52 0.73 4.50
CA GLU A 219 -3.00 1.39 5.72
C GLU A 219 -2.86 2.94 5.69
N PRO A 220 -3.68 3.65 4.88
CA PRO A 220 -3.58 5.10 4.75
C PRO A 220 -4.01 5.87 6.01
N SER A 221 -4.65 5.22 6.97
CA SER A 221 -5.10 5.80 8.22
C SER A 221 -3.93 5.96 9.18
N ILE A 222 -3.51 7.18 9.39
CA ILE A 222 -2.61 7.54 10.48
C ILE A 222 -3.29 8.56 11.34
N GLY A 223 -3.30 8.22 12.63
CA GLY A 223 -3.91 8.94 13.71
C GLY A 223 -3.70 10.43 13.79
#